data_eec706e5af3bc0308b48295254ea326c
#
_entry.id   eec706e5af3bc0308b48295254ea326c
#
_cell.length_a   1.000
_cell.length_b   1.000
_cell.length_c   1.000
_cell.angle_alpha   90.00
_cell.angle_beta   90.00
_cell.angle_gamma   90.00
#
_symmetry.space_group_name_H-M   'P 1'
#
loop_
_entity.id
_entity.type
_entity.pdbx_description
1 polymer ?
#
loop_
_entity_poly.entity_id
_entity_poly.type
_entity_poly.pdbx_seq_one_letter_code
_entity_poly.pdbx_strand_id
1 'polypeptide(L)'
;EMTSSLVGSEMCIRDSPYAYRWKPCYGQKGYGVCMPCNYEVHGIDISHYQGKIDWELLTHNREAKFPIHFIFLKATEGGDHGDDTFTQNFGQARKYGFIRGAYHYFIPKTDARKQADFFIRTVQLAKGDLPPVLDVETTGKQSPQELKTAVKTWLDRVEAHYGVKPILYTSYKFKKRYLSDSIFNAYPYWIAHYYVDSVRYEGKWHFWQHTDVGTVPGIEEEVDLNVFNGTMEELLELTLKTPCIER
;
A
#
# COMPACT_ATOMS: atom_id res chain seq x y z
N GLU A 1 -24.04 18.43 -41.38
CA GLU A 1 -22.62 18.17 -41.19
C GLU A 1 -22.12 18.81 -39.87
N MET A 2 -22.41 18.21 -38.74
CA MET A 2 -21.72 18.44 -37.46
C MET A 2 -22.20 17.40 -36.44
N THR A 3 -21.69 16.17 -36.55
CA THR A 3 -21.98 15.10 -35.57
C THR A 3 -20.79 14.14 -35.40
N SER A 4 -19.58 14.64 -35.19
CA SER A 4 -18.44 13.75 -34.92
C SER A 4 -17.55 14.16 -33.77
N SER A 5 -17.96 15.12 -32.94
CA SER A 5 -17.10 15.65 -31.84
C SER A 5 -17.48 15.21 -30.42
N LEU A 6 -18.65 14.57 -30.26
CA LEU A 6 -19.16 14.24 -28.90
C LEU A 6 -18.81 12.82 -28.39
N VAL A 7 -18.47 11.90 -29.30
CA VAL A 7 -18.17 10.51 -28.92
C VAL A 7 -16.75 10.39 -28.30
N GLY A 8 -15.82 11.23 -28.72
CA GLY A 8 -14.45 11.25 -28.18
C GLY A 8 -14.34 11.81 -26.77
N SER A 9 -15.23 12.74 -26.39
CA SER A 9 -15.20 13.38 -25.08
C SER A 9 -15.83 12.54 -23.98
N GLU A 10 -16.88 11.75 -24.29
CA GLU A 10 -17.49 10.84 -23.32
C GLU A 10 -16.59 9.64 -22.96
N MET A 11 -15.80 9.14 -23.91
CA MET A 11 -14.87 8.03 -23.65
C MET A 11 -13.67 8.47 -22.81
N CYS A 12 -13.17 9.70 -23.01
CA CYS A 12 -12.11 10.28 -22.18
C CYS A 12 -12.56 10.60 -20.75
N ILE A 13 -13.82 10.95 -20.56
CA ILE A 13 -14.38 11.24 -19.21
C ILE A 13 -14.62 9.95 -18.43
N ARG A 14 -15.02 8.86 -19.08
CA ARG A 14 -15.27 7.56 -18.41
C ARG A 14 -13.99 6.89 -17.89
N ASP A 15 -12.86 7.12 -18.55
CA ASP A 15 -11.57 6.52 -18.19
C ASP A 15 -10.67 7.46 -17.40
N SER A 16 -11.12 8.70 -17.13
CA SER A 16 -10.38 9.66 -16.33
C SER A 16 -10.58 9.38 -14.84
N PRO A 17 -9.51 9.35 -14.02
CA PRO A 17 -9.66 9.29 -12.57
C PRO A 17 -10.55 10.40 -12.00
N TYR A 18 -10.62 11.55 -12.68
CA TYR A 18 -11.52 12.66 -12.31
C TYR A 18 -13.00 12.33 -12.49
N ALA A 19 -13.39 11.47 -13.44
CA ALA A 19 -14.80 11.12 -13.65
C ALA A 19 -15.39 10.34 -12.48
N TYR A 20 -14.57 9.60 -11.74
CA TYR A 20 -15.01 8.85 -10.56
C TYR A 20 -15.26 9.75 -9.34
N ARG A 21 -14.53 10.85 -9.19
CA ARG A 21 -14.76 11.84 -8.12
C ARG A 21 -16.19 12.40 -8.13
N TRP A 22 -16.87 12.35 -9.28
CA TRP A 22 -18.23 12.85 -9.49
C TRP A 22 -19.31 11.76 -9.50
N LYS A 23 -18.93 10.48 -9.34
CA LYS A 23 -19.93 9.42 -9.22
C LYS A 23 -20.71 9.58 -7.92
N PRO A 24 -22.05 9.42 -7.96
CA PRO A 24 -22.82 9.36 -6.73
C PRO A 24 -22.30 8.23 -5.82
N CYS A 25 -22.08 8.53 -4.54
CA CYS A 25 -21.78 7.49 -3.57
C CYS A 25 -23.08 6.81 -3.17
N TYR A 26 -23.28 5.59 -3.63
CA TYR A 26 -24.41 4.72 -3.24
C TYR A 26 -24.12 3.95 -1.94
N GLY A 27 -22.89 3.99 -1.43
CA GLY A 27 -22.46 3.41 -0.17
C GLY A 27 -22.41 4.43 0.96
N GLN A 28 -21.55 4.21 1.91
CA GLN A 28 -21.37 5.07 3.06
C GLN A 28 -20.18 6.00 2.82
N LYS A 29 -20.36 7.29 3.12
CA LYS A 29 -19.27 8.26 3.07
C LYS A 29 -18.44 8.18 4.36
N GLY A 30 -17.13 8.20 4.19
CA GLY A 30 -16.14 8.32 5.25
C GLY A 30 -14.87 8.95 4.70
N TYR A 31 -14.20 9.75 5.49
CA TYR A 31 -12.92 10.37 5.11
C TYR A 31 -12.95 11.11 3.77
N GLY A 32 -14.05 11.81 3.48
CA GLY A 32 -14.22 12.56 2.23
C GLY A 32 -14.58 11.73 0.99
N VAL A 33 -14.57 10.42 1.07
CA VAL A 33 -14.78 9.51 -0.05
C VAL A 33 -15.92 8.52 0.18
N CYS A 34 -16.28 7.77 -0.86
CA CYS A 34 -17.19 6.63 -0.73
C CYS A 34 -16.37 5.41 -0.27
N MET A 35 -16.67 4.93 0.93
CA MET A 35 -15.97 3.78 1.51
C MET A 35 -16.44 2.47 0.89
N PRO A 36 -15.55 1.51 0.63
CA PRO A 36 -15.92 0.18 0.19
C PRO A 36 -16.82 -0.52 1.20
N CYS A 37 -17.87 -1.19 0.71
CA CYS A 37 -18.77 -1.97 1.57
C CYS A 37 -18.12 -3.30 2.00
N ASN A 38 -18.54 -3.82 3.15
CA ASN A 38 -18.20 -5.17 3.65
C ASN A 38 -16.74 -5.37 4.10
N TYR A 39 -16.03 -4.30 4.46
CA TYR A 39 -14.71 -4.38 5.08
C TYR A 39 -14.77 -3.73 6.45
N GLU A 40 -14.26 -4.44 7.46
CA GLU A 40 -14.26 -3.98 8.86
C GLU A 40 -12.92 -3.38 9.28
N VAL A 41 -11.84 -3.77 8.59
CA VAL A 41 -10.47 -3.40 8.94
C VAL A 41 -9.95 -2.38 7.94
N HIS A 42 -9.83 -1.14 8.38
CA HIS A 42 -9.35 -0.02 7.55
C HIS A 42 -7.95 0.41 7.98
N GLY A 43 -7.22 0.99 7.05
CA GLY A 43 -5.91 1.55 7.28
C GLY A 43 -5.59 2.68 6.32
N ILE A 44 -4.43 3.24 6.50
CA ILE A 44 -3.87 4.28 5.64
C ILE A 44 -2.44 3.92 5.25
N ASP A 45 -1.93 4.54 4.22
CA ASP A 45 -0.49 4.57 4.00
C ASP A 45 0.01 6.00 3.84
N ILE A 46 1.20 6.25 4.35
CA ILE A 46 1.80 7.57 4.51
C ILE A 46 3.28 7.59 4.17
N SER A 47 3.77 8.75 3.82
CA SER A 47 5.17 9.08 3.60
C SER A 47 5.46 10.50 4.09
N HIS A 48 6.61 11.04 3.77
CA HIS A 48 6.94 12.45 4.00
C HIS A 48 5.94 13.43 3.36
N TYR A 49 5.18 12.99 2.33
CA TYR A 49 4.17 13.84 1.67
C TYR A 49 3.02 14.24 2.59
N GLN A 50 2.69 13.44 3.59
CA GLN A 50 1.65 13.76 4.57
C GLN A 50 2.13 14.75 5.65
N GLY A 51 3.37 15.18 5.61
CA GLY A 51 3.91 16.21 6.47
C GLY A 51 3.86 15.85 7.97
N LYS A 52 3.43 16.82 8.78
CA LYS A 52 3.29 16.63 10.22
C LYS A 52 1.95 15.97 10.56
N ILE A 53 2.01 14.87 11.30
CA ILE A 53 0.83 14.13 11.75
C ILE A 53 0.51 14.47 13.21
N ASP A 54 -0.74 14.82 13.48
CA ASP A 54 -1.30 14.88 14.82
C ASP A 54 -1.77 13.48 15.24
N TRP A 55 -0.87 12.76 15.88
CA TRP A 55 -1.09 11.37 16.30
C TRP A 55 -2.17 11.22 17.35
N GLU A 56 -2.36 12.23 18.21
CA GLU A 56 -3.43 12.21 19.22
C GLU A 56 -4.78 12.31 18.53
N LEU A 57 -4.93 13.26 17.61
CA LEU A 57 -6.17 13.42 16.84
C LEU A 57 -6.41 12.20 15.93
N LEU A 58 -5.36 11.62 15.34
CA LEU A 58 -5.47 10.42 14.51
C LEU A 58 -6.02 9.21 15.29
N THR A 59 -5.72 9.08 16.60
CA THR A 59 -6.26 7.99 17.42
C THR A 59 -7.77 8.04 17.59
N HIS A 60 -8.38 9.20 17.52
CA HIS A 60 -9.84 9.35 17.62
C HIS A 60 -10.58 8.65 16.47
N ASN A 61 -9.89 8.40 15.35
CA ASN A 61 -10.46 7.63 14.24
C ASN A 61 -10.66 6.14 14.55
N ARG A 62 -10.19 5.63 15.68
CA ARG A 62 -10.48 4.25 16.12
C ARG A 62 -11.93 4.04 16.55
N GLU A 63 -12.58 5.09 17.00
CA GLU A 63 -14.00 5.07 17.40
C GLU A 63 -14.91 5.57 16.28
N ALA A 64 -14.32 5.91 15.13
CA ALA A 64 -15.06 6.34 13.96
C ALA A 64 -15.85 5.17 13.34
N LYS A 65 -16.80 5.52 12.48
CA LYS A 65 -17.57 4.51 11.72
C LYS A 65 -16.71 3.59 10.85
N PHE A 66 -15.55 4.08 10.41
CA PHE A 66 -14.53 3.34 9.66
C PHE A 66 -13.21 3.44 10.42
N PRO A 67 -12.97 2.61 11.44
CA PRO A 67 -11.82 2.75 12.32
C PRO A 67 -10.50 2.50 11.58
N ILE A 68 -9.51 3.37 11.78
CA ILE A 68 -8.16 3.14 11.28
C ILE A 68 -7.42 2.21 12.24
N HIS A 69 -7.06 1.02 11.77
CA HIS A 69 -6.42 -0.04 12.55
C HIS A 69 -4.94 -0.18 12.23
N PHE A 70 -4.55 0.00 10.96
CA PHE A 70 -3.18 -0.19 10.52
C PHE A 70 -2.67 0.98 9.67
N ILE A 71 -1.36 1.14 9.67
CA ILE A 71 -0.68 2.18 8.89
C ILE A 71 0.55 1.57 8.21
N PHE A 72 0.64 1.70 6.88
CA PHE A 72 1.87 1.46 6.15
C PHE A 72 2.66 2.77 6.02
N LEU A 73 3.97 2.71 6.24
CA LEU A 73 4.84 3.88 6.23
C LEU A 73 5.98 3.69 5.22
N LYS A 74 6.19 4.68 4.36
CA LYS A 74 7.35 4.69 3.47
C LYS A 74 8.62 4.70 4.31
N ALA A 75 9.50 3.73 4.09
CA ALA A 75 10.77 3.67 4.78
C ALA A 75 11.93 4.07 3.86
N THR A 76 11.94 3.50 2.65
CA THR A 76 13.05 3.67 1.73
C THR A 76 12.58 3.66 0.27
N GLU A 77 13.42 4.22 -0.60
CA GLU A 77 13.27 4.22 -2.06
C GLU A 77 14.61 3.98 -2.72
N GLY A 78 14.65 3.13 -3.74
CA GLY A 78 15.88 2.85 -4.45
C GLY A 78 17.01 2.34 -3.55
N GLY A 79 18.25 2.67 -3.87
CA GLY A 79 19.40 2.10 -3.16
C GLY A 79 19.95 2.90 -1.99
N ASP A 80 19.43 4.12 -1.72
CA ASP A 80 20.05 5.09 -0.82
C ASP A 80 19.13 6.22 -0.31
N HIS A 81 17.89 6.30 -0.76
CA HIS A 81 16.97 7.33 -0.32
C HIS A 81 16.05 6.80 0.81
N GLY A 82 16.25 7.33 2.02
CA GLY A 82 15.36 7.10 3.17
C GLY A 82 14.26 8.15 3.23
N ASP A 83 13.06 7.78 3.69
CA ASP A 83 12.01 8.76 3.97
C ASP A 83 12.33 9.48 5.29
N ASP A 84 12.43 10.81 5.23
CA ASP A 84 12.89 11.65 6.35
C ASP A 84 11.97 11.56 7.59
N THR A 85 10.71 11.21 7.38
CA THR A 85 9.70 11.10 8.46
C THR A 85 9.59 9.69 9.03
N PHE A 86 10.18 8.68 8.36
CA PHE A 86 9.95 7.28 8.68
C PHE A 86 10.23 6.94 10.14
N THR A 87 11.44 7.21 10.63
CA THR A 87 11.84 6.80 11.98
C THR A 87 10.90 7.38 13.05
N GLN A 88 10.55 8.65 12.92
CA GLN A 88 9.65 9.31 13.84
C GLN A 88 8.24 8.72 13.74
N ASN A 89 7.66 8.67 12.54
CA ASN A 89 6.29 8.24 12.33
C ASN A 89 6.10 6.75 12.63
N PHE A 90 7.09 5.92 12.32
CA PHE A 90 7.07 4.50 12.64
C PHE A 90 7.07 4.26 14.16
N GLY A 91 7.85 5.05 14.90
CA GLY A 91 7.83 5.06 16.38
C GLY A 91 6.49 5.52 16.95
N GLN A 92 5.95 6.60 16.41
CA GLN A 92 4.67 7.16 16.86
C GLN A 92 3.49 6.21 16.57
N ALA A 93 3.42 5.59 15.38
CA ALA A 93 2.38 4.63 15.04
C ALA A 93 2.29 3.52 16.10
N ARG A 94 3.44 2.99 16.54
CA ARG A 94 3.49 2.00 17.62
C ARG A 94 3.05 2.57 18.97
N LYS A 95 3.58 3.74 19.33
CA LYS A 95 3.26 4.41 20.61
C LYS A 95 1.76 4.63 20.77
N TYR A 96 1.12 5.02 19.68
CA TYR A 96 -0.32 5.24 19.64
C TYR A 96 -1.13 3.96 19.32
N GLY A 97 -0.46 2.79 19.26
CA GLY A 97 -1.08 1.46 19.20
C GLY A 97 -1.69 1.10 17.86
N PHE A 98 -1.25 1.69 16.76
CA PHE A 98 -1.59 1.24 15.42
C PHE A 98 -0.76 0.00 15.04
N ILE A 99 -1.36 -0.93 14.32
CA ILE A 99 -0.62 -1.98 13.63
C ILE A 99 0.12 -1.29 12.50
N ARG A 100 1.43 -1.44 12.44
CA ARG A 100 2.26 -0.71 11.48
C ARG A 100 3.00 -1.64 10.55
N GLY A 101 3.25 -1.19 9.34
CA GLY A 101 4.09 -1.83 8.36
C GLY A 101 5.03 -0.82 7.70
N ALA A 102 6.12 -1.28 7.13
CA ALA A 102 7.07 -0.44 6.41
C ALA A 102 7.14 -0.86 4.94
N TYR A 103 7.17 0.11 4.02
CA TYR A 103 7.30 -0.18 2.60
C TYR A 103 8.54 0.42 1.97
N HIS A 104 9.03 -0.28 0.95
CA HIS A 104 10.12 0.13 0.09
C HIS A 104 9.60 0.43 -1.32
N TYR A 105 9.82 1.64 -1.81
CA TYR A 105 9.51 2.01 -3.20
C TYR A 105 10.62 1.51 -4.13
N PHE A 106 10.28 0.60 -5.02
CA PHE A 106 11.24 -0.10 -5.87
C PHE A 106 11.59 0.69 -7.13
N ILE A 107 12.89 0.91 -7.34
CA ILE A 107 13.43 1.53 -8.56
C ILE A 107 14.05 0.44 -9.44
N PRO A 108 13.38 0.01 -10.54
CA PRO A 108 13.80 -1.15 -11.31
C PRO A 108 15.22 -1.09 -11.89
N LYS A 109 15.75 0.11 -12.16
CA LYS A 109 17.12 0.28 -12.69
C LYS A 109 18.22 0.17 -11.63
N THR A 110 17.86 0.26 -10.37
CA THR A 110 18.80 0.14 -9.26
C THR A 110 18.96 -1.33 -8.89
N ASP A 111 20.16 -1.74 -8.52
CA ASP A 111 20.42 -3.12 -8.09
C ASP A 111 19.47 -3.55 -6.97
N ALA A 112 18.76 -4.66 -7.19
CA ALA A 112 17.72 -5.13 -6.27
C ALA A 112 18.27 -5.60 -4.92
N ARG A 113 19.50 -6.11 -4.88
CA ARG A 113 20.17 -6.52 -3.63
C ARG A 113 20.55 -5.29 -2.82
N LYS A 114 21.08 -4.26 -3.49
CA LYS A 114 21.41 -2.98 -2.84
C LYS A 114 20.15 -2.36 -2.21
N GLN A 115 19.03 -2.39 -2.92
CA GLN A 115 17.74 -1.90 -2.40
C GLN A 115 17.26 -2.71 -1.19
N ALA A 116 17.30 -4.03 -1.27
CA ALA A 116 16.93 -4.92 -0.17
C ALA A 116 17.82 -4.70 1.06
N ASP A 117 19.14 -4.59 0.87
CA ASP A 117 20.08 -4.34 1.96
C ASP A 117 19.87 -2.97 2.61
N PHE A 118 19.51 -1.96 1.81
CA PHE A 118 19.22 -0.64 2.33
C PHE A 118 17.94 -0.67 3.18
N PHE A 119 16.87 -1.32 2.71
CA PHE A 119 15.65 -1.51 3.47
C PHE A 119 15.93 -2.26 4.79
N ILE A 120 16.63 -3.37 4.74
CA ILE A 120 16.98 -4.19 5.91
C ILE A 120 17.74 -3.40 6.98
N ARG A 121 18.68 -2.54 6.56
CA ARG A 121 19.43 -1.69 7.51
C ARG A 121 18.60 -0.56 8.12
N THR A 122 17.58 -0.09 7.39
CA THR A 122 16.75 1.04 7.80
C THR A 122 15.60 0.61 8.71
N VAL A 123 15.01 -0.56 8.43
CA VAL A 123 13.76 -0.99 9.07
C VAL A 123 14.01 -2.04 10.13
N GLN A 124 13.65 -1.73 11.35
CA GLN A 124 13.66 -2.66 12.48
C GLN A 124 12.23 -3.07 12.82
N LEU A 125 11.83 -4.24 12.35
CA LEU A 125 10.50 -4.78 12.65
C LEU A 125 10.49 -5.49 14.02
N ALA A 126 9.36 -5.43 14.68
CA ALA A 126 9.14 -6.06 15.97
C ALA A 126 7.88 -6.93 15.94
N LYS A 127 7.70 -7.74 16.99
CA LYS A 127 6.45 -8.49 17.17
C LYS A 127 5.25 -7.56 17.10
N GLY A 128 4.24 -7.94 16.31
CA GLY A 128 3.02 -7.18 16.05
C GLY A 128 3.11 -6.22 14.87
N ASP A 129 4.28 -6.01 14.27
CA ASP A 129 4.40 -5.27 13.02
C ASP A 129 3.96 -6.15 11.83
N LEU A 130 3.46 -5.53 10.77
CA LEU A 130 3.14 -6.21 9.51
C LEU A 130 4.42 -6.63 8.77
N PRO A 131 4.36 -7.64 7.89
CA PRO A 131 5.48 -8.00 7.06
C PRO A 131 6.02 -6.82 6.25
N PRO A 132 7.32 -6.84 5.86
CA PRO A 132 7.90 -5.86 4.95
C PRO A 132 7.08 -5.75 3.66
N VAL A 133 7.01 -4.55 3.08
CA VAL A 133 6.29 -4.33 1.82
C VAL A 133 7.25 -3.93 0.72
N LEU A 134 7.12 -4.57 -0.45
CA LEU A 134 7.74 -4.14 -1.69
C LEU A 134 6.72 -3.47 -2.58
N ASP A 135 6.90 -2.20 -2.85
CA ASP A 135 6.07 -1.38 -3.72
C ASP A 135 6.68 -1.27 -5.13
N VAL A 136 5.97 -1.86 -6.13
CA VAL A 136 6.43 -1.95 -7.53
C VAL A 136 5.41 -1.33 -8.46
N GLU A 137 5.70 -0.15 -8.99
CA GLU A 137 4.75 0.61 -9.80
C GLU A 137 5.19 0.85 -11.25
N THR A 138 6.49 0.77 -11.51
CA THR A 138 7.04 1.06 -12.83
C THR A 138 7.95 -0.06 -13.33
N THR A 139 8.12 -0.13 -14.65
CA THR A 139 9.09 -1.07 -15.26
C THR A 139 10.50 -0.47 -15.34
N GLY A 140 10.65 0.83 -15.16
CA GLY A 140 11.93 1.54 -15.37
C GLY A 140 12.51 1.33 -16.77
N LYS A 141 11.68 0.96 -17.78
CA LYS A 141 12.07 0.55 -19.14
C LYS A 141 12.89 -0.78 -19.19
N GLN A 142 12.86 -1.58 -18.13
CA GLN A 142 13.39 -2.95 -18.15
C GLN A 142 12.45 -3.87 -18.93
N SER A 143 13.00 -4.95 -19.46
CA SER A 143 12.18 -6.05 -19.99
C SER A 143 11.35 -6.70 -18.85
N PRO A 144 10.23 -7.34 -19.18
CA PRO A 144 9.44 -8.05 -18.17
C PRO A 144 10.24 -9.10 -17.39
N GLN A 145 11.18 -9.77 -18.04
CA GLN A 145 12.00 -10.79 -17.40
C GLN A 145 13.02 -10.19 -16.41
N GLU A 146 13.68 -9.09 -16.78
CA GLU A 146 14.61 -8.37 -15.89
C GLU A 146 13.88 -7.85 -14.67
N LEU A 147 12.71 -7.22 -14.87
CA LEU A 147 11.87 -6.73 -13.77
C LEU A 147 11.49 -7.87 -12.81
N LYS A 148 10.97 -8.98 -13.32
CA LYS A 148 10.58 -10.14 -12.51
C LYS A 148 11.75 -10.69 -11.70
N THR A 149 12.93 -10.81 -12.33
CA THR A 149 14.14 -11.26 -11.65
C THR A 149 14.56 -10.31 -10.53
N ALA A 150 14.52 -9.00 -10.79
CA ALA A 150 14.89 -7.99 -9.82
C ALA A 150 13.90 -7.95 -8.63
N VAL A 151 12.59 -7.95 -8.91
CA VAL A 151 11.54 -8.02 -7.88
C VAL A 151 11.70 -9.28 -7.02
N LYS A 152 11.89 -10.45 -7.66
CA LYS A 152 12.09 -11.71 -6.92
C LYS A 152 13.36 -11.70 -6.07
N THR A 153 14.44 -11.10 -6.56
CA THR A 153 15.71 -10.97 -5.82
C THR A 153 15.51 -10.17 -4.53
N TRP A 154 14.77 -9.06 -4.60
CA TRP A 154 14.46 -8.25 -3.41
C TRP A 154 13.60 -9.04 -2.42
N LEU A 155 12.51 -9.65 -2.91
CA LEU A 155 11.58 -10.43 -2.07
C LEU A 155 12.29 -11.55 -1.33
N ASP A 156 13.13 -12.35 -2.02
CA ASP A 156 13.86 -13.47 -1.42
C ASP A 156 14.84 -13.01 -0.35
N ARG A 157 15.55 -11.90 -0.61
CA ARG A 157 16.54 -11.38 0.34
C ARG A 157 15.91 -10.85 1.62
N VAL A 158 14.78 -10.15 1.46
CA VAL A 158 14.03 -9.61 2.61
C VAL A 158 13.32 -10.73 3.38
N GLU A 159 12.74 -11.71 2.68
CA GLU A 159 12.16 -12.91 3.30
C GLU A 159 13.21 -13.67 4.12
N ALA A 160 14.42 -13.85 3.57
CA ALA A 160 15.51 -14.53 4.27
C ALA A 160 15.95 -13.80 5.55
N HIS A 161 15.89 -12.47 5.57
CA HIS A 161 16.27 -11.66 6.74
C HIS A 161 15.20 -11.66 7.84
N TYR A 162 13.94 -11.39 7.46
CA TYR A 162 12.86 -11.26 8.45
C TYR A 162 12.17 -12.58 8.79
N GLY A 163 12.40 -13.64 8.02
CA GLY A 163 11.79 -14.96 8.22
C GLY A 163 10.30 -15.01 7.88
N VAL A 164 9.79 -14.00 7.19
CA VAL A 164 8.37 -13.90 6.75
C VAL A 164 8.30 -13.44 5.31
N LYS A 165 7.29 -13.87 4.59
CA LYS A 165 7.05 -13.43 3.21
C LYS A 165 6.68 -11.96 3.18
N PRO A 166 7.43 -11.11 2.42
CA PRO A 166 7.03 -9.73 2.22
C PRO A 166 5.67 -9.60 1.53
N ILE A 167 5.00 -8.50 1.77
CA ILE A 167 3.81 -8.10 1.02
C ILE A 167 4.26 -7.49 -0.30
N LEU A 168 3.65 -7.89 -1.41
CA LEU A 168 3.87 -7.29 -2.72
C LEU A 168 2.75 -6.29 -3.00
N TYR A 169 3.09 -5.00 -3.04
CA TYR A 169 2.18 -3.94 -3.48
C TYR A 169 2.42 -3.61 -4.94
N THR A 170 1.34 -3.48 -5.69
CA THR A 170 1.32 -2.94 -7.05
C THR A 170 -0.11 -2.69 -7.51
N SER A 171 -0.27 -1.90 -8.60
CA SER A 171 -1.61 -1.71 -9.18
C SER A 171 -2.16 -2.99 -9.81
N TYR A 172 -3.49 -3.11 -9.84
CA TYR A 172 -4.18 -4.23 -10.49
C TYR A 172 -3.72 -4.47 -11.93
N LYS A 173 -3.60 -3.39 -12.71
CA LYS A 173 -3.16 -3.48 -14.12
C LYS A 173 -1.71 -3.94 -14.23
N PHE A 174 -0.84 -3.43 -13.35
CA PHE A 174 0.58 -3.77 -13.35
C PHE A 174 0.79 -5.24 -12.96
N LYS A 175 0.12 -5.73 -11.93
CA LYS A 175 0.14 -7.13 -11.51
C LYS A 175 -0.21 -8.07 -12.67
N LYS A 176 -1.33 -7.82 -13.36
CA LYS A 176 -1.77 -8.64 -14.48
C LYS A 176 -0.79 -8.62 -15.66
N ARG A 177 -0.17 -7.48 -15.92
CA ARG A 177 0.69 -7.31 -17.09
C ARG A 177 2.12 -7.81 -16.88
N TYR A 178 2.69 -7.59 -15.71
CA TYR A 178 4.13 -7.78 -15.47
C TYR A 178 4.46 -8.81 -14.39
N LEU A 179 3.59 -9.02 -13.41
CA LEU A 179 3.85 -9.87 -12.25
C LEU A 179 2.80 -10.99 -12.10
N SER A 180 2.27 -11.49 -13.23
CA SER A 180 1.24 -12.54 -13.27
C SER A 180 1.78 -13.95 -13.01
N ASP A 181 3.08 -14.16 -13.02
CA ASP A 181 3.71 -15.48 -12.84
C ASP A 181 3.35 -16.05 -11.45
N SER A 182 3.15 -17.37 -11.40
CA SER A 182 2.74 -18.09 -10.18
C SER A 182 3.69 -17.91 -9.00
N ILE A 183 4.98 -17.63 -9.26
CA ILE A 183 5.98 -17.37 -8.22
C ILE A 183 5.61 -16.17 -7.32
N PHE A 184 4.86 -15.18 -7.86
CA PHE A 184 4.41 -14.02 -7.10
C PHE A 184 3.09 -14.28 -6.33
N ASN A 185 2.39 -15.36 -6.60
CA ASN A 185 1.15 -15.71 -5.88
C ASN A 185 1.42 -16.28 -4.47
N ALA A 186 2.68 -16.61 -4.18
CA ALA A 186 3.10 -17.06 -2.86
C ALA A 186 3.22 -15.92 -1.84
N TYR A 187 3.21 -14.67 -2.29
CA TYR A 187 3.34 -13.47 -1.45
C TYR A 187 1.97 -12.88 -1.13
N PRO A 188 1.75 -12.33 0.08
CA PRO A 188 0.58 -11.51 0.34
C PRO A 188 0.52 -10.36 -0.66
N TYR A 189 -0.67 -10.09 -1.22
CA TYR A 189 -0.82 -9.06 -2.23
C TYR A 189 -1.60 -7.86 -1.69
N TRP A 190 -1.00 -6.66 -1.78
CA TRP A 190 -1.65 -5.37 -1.56
C TRP A 190 -1.91 -4.71 -2.91
N ILE A 191 -3.19 -4.62 -3.27
CA ILE A 191 -3.64 -4.19 -4.59
C ILE A 191 -4.01 -2.70 -4.57
N ALA A 192 -3.43 -1.91 -5.47
CA ALA A 192 -3.93 -0.58 -5.77
C ALA A 192 -4.94 -0.66 -6.92
N HIS A 193 -6.18 -0.29 -6.64
CA HIS A 193 -7.25 -0.26 -7.63
C HIS A 193 -8.26 0.81 -7.28
N TYR A 194 -8.03 2.03 -7.75
CA TYR A 194 -8.82 3.19 -7.41
C TYR A 194 -10.11 3.25 -8.22
N TYR A 195 -11.12 3.90 -7.63
CA TYR A 195 -12.34 4.28 -8.33
C TYR A 195 -13.17 3.10 -8.87
N VAL A 196 -13.12 1.99 -8.16
CA VAL A 196 -13.96 0.82 -8.43
C VAL A 196 -14.78 0.46 -7.19
N ASP A 197 -15.92 -0.18 -7.40
CA ASP A 197 -16.81 -0.57 -6.30
C ASP A 197 -16.31 -1.82 -5.57
N SER A 198 -15.48 -2.63 -6.23
CA SER A 198 -14.92 -3.87 -5.69
C SER A 198 -13.70 -4.33 -6.48
N VAL A 199 -12.84 -5.09 -5.81
CA VAL A 199 -11.70 -5.74 -6.45
C VAL A 199 -12.16 -6.99 -7.19
N ARG A 200 -12.01 -7.00 -8.52
CA ARG A 200 -12.32 -8.15 -9.38
C ARG A 200 -11.05 -8.90 -9.77
N TYR A 201 -10.22 -9.23 -8.78
CA TYR A 201 -9.01 -10.02 -8.97
C TYR A 201 -9.28 -11.48 -8.58
N GLU A 202 -9.04 -12.43 -9.50
CA GLU A 202 -9.32 -13.85 -9.29
C GLU A 202 -8.33 -14.54 -8.34
N GLY A 203 -7.16 -13.94 -8.09
CA GLY A 203 -6.17 -14.43 -7.15
C GLY A 203 -6.44 -13.99 -5.72
N LYS A 204 -5.68 -14.57 -4.77
CA LYS A 204 -5.72 -14.13 -3.37
C LYS A 204 -5.09 -12.75 -3.23
N TRP A 205 -5.77 -11.86 -2.51
CA TRP A 205 -5.26 -10.55 -2.13
C TRP A 205 -5.61 -10.26 -0.66
N HIS A 206 -4.82 -9.41 -0.01
CA HIS A 206 -4.93 -9.17 1.42
C HIS A 206 -5.30 -7.73 1.74
N PHE A 207 -4.72 -6.77 1.02
CA PHE A 207 -5.00 -5.35 1.21
C PHE A 207 -5.44 -4.72 -0.10
N TRP A 208 -6.30 -3.72 0.01
CA TRP A 208 -6.74 -2.93 -1.13
C TRP A 208 -6.64 -1.45 -0.81
N GLN A 209 -5.76 -0.75 -1.54
CA GLN A 209 -5.70 0.70 -1.59
C GLN A 209 -6.75 1.17 -2.58
N HIS A 210 -7.82 1.78 -2.08
CA HIS A 210 -9.03 2.06 -2.88
C HIS A 210 -9.16 3.51 -3.30
N THR A 211 -8.39 4.42 -2.71
CA THR A 211 -8.35 5.86 -3.05
C THR A 211 -7.04 6.49 -2.60
N ASP A 212 -6.67 7.56 -3.28
CA ASP A 212 -5.51 8.43 -3.04
C ASP A 212 -5.91 9.84 -2.57
N VAL A 213 -7.18 10.06 -2.21
CA VAL A 213 -7.74 11.39 -1.89
C VAL A 213 -8.56 11.37 -0.60
N GLY A 214 -8.20 10.52 0.34
CA GLY A 214 -8.85 10.47 1.65
C GLY A 214 -8.48 11.68 2.52
N THR A 215 -9.43 12.16 3.32
CA THR A 215 -9.20 13.21 4.31
C THR A 215 -9.40 12.67 5.72
N VAL A 216 -8.31 12.43 6.43
CA VAL A 216 -8.33 11.78 7.74
C VAL A 216 -8.00 12.81 8.83
N PRO A 217 -8.83 12.98 9.87
CA PRO A 217 -8.49 13.83 11.00
C PRO A 217 -7.12 13.50 11.60
N GLY A 218 -6.29 14.52 11.77
CA GLY A 218 -4.89 14.37 12.22
C GLY A 218 -3.87 14.38 11.08
N ILE A 219 -4.31 14.41 9.82
CA ILE A 219 -3.46 14.54 8.63
C ILE A 219 -4.04 15.68 7.78
N GLU A 220 -3.21 16.69 7.46
CA GLU A 220 -3.66 17.86 6.71
C GLU A 220 -3.76 17.57 5.20
N GLU A 221 -2.84 16.77 4.67
CA GLU A 221 -2.77 16.39 3.27
C GLU A 221 -3.69 15.22 2.94
N GLU A 222 -4.02 15.05 1.67
CA GLU A 222 -4.72 13.86 1.19
C GLU A 222 -3.90 12.60 1.50
N VAL A 223 -4.59 11.52 1.86
CA VAL A 223 -3.96 10.26 2.26
C VAL A 223 -4.62 9.06 1.59
N ASP A 224 -3.80 8.08 1.27
CA ASP A 224 -4.25 6.82 0.71
C ASP A 224 -5.03 6.01 1.74
N LEU A 225 -6.25 5.57 1.37
CA LEU A 225 -7.09 4.74 2.22
C LEU A 225 -7.07 3.28 1.78
N ASN A 226 -6.97 2.42 2.76
CA ASN A 226 -6.84 0.99 2.58
C ASN A 226 -7.90 0.21 3.35
N VAL A 227 -8.21 -0.99 2.85
CA VAL A 227 -8.94 -2.02 3.60
C VAL A 227 -8.15 -3.31 3.61
N PHE A 228 -8.32 -4.09 4.67
CA PHE A 228 -7.84 -5.47 4.74
C PHE A 228 -8.98 -6.43 4.35
N ASN A 229 -8.67 -7.42 3.54
CA ASN A 229 -9.62 -8.42 3.06
C ASN A 229 -9.71 -9.61 4.02
N GLY A 230 -10.19 -9.34 5.21
CA GLY A 230 -10.31 -10.32 6.29
C GLY A 230 -10.75 -9.67 7.60
N THR A 231 -10.76 -10.46 8.65
CA THR A 231 -11.09 -10.01 10.01
C THR A 231 -9.88 -9.38 10.72
N MET A 232 -10.12 -8.73 11.86
CA MET A 232 -9.03 -8.24 12.72
C MET A 232 -8.13 -9.38 13.23
N GLU A 233 -8.69 -10.54 13.51
CA GLU A 233 -7.93 -11.73 13.91
C GLU A 233 -6.95 -12.15 12.79
N GLU A 234 -7.45 -12.25 11.57
CA GLU A 234 -6.63 -12.60 10.39
C GLU A 234 -5.54 -11.55 10.11
N LEU A 235 -5.82 -10.24 10.33
CA LEU A 235 -4.79 -9.21 10.25
C LEU A 235 -3.72 -9.42 11.33
N LEU A 236 -4.11 -9.71 12.56
CA LEU A 236 -3.18 -9.99 13.65
C LEU A 236 -2.36 -11.27 13.38
N GLU A 237 -2.96 -12.29 12.75
CA GLU A 237 -2.24 -13.50 12.34
C GLU A 237 -1.15 -13.21 11.29
N LEU A 238 -1.36 -12.23 10.43
CA LEU A 238 -0.37 -11.81 9.43
C LEU A 238 0.83 -11.08 10.07
N THR A 239 0.69 -10.50 11.26
CA THR A 239 1.80 -9.79 11.93
C THR A 239 2.93 -10.72 12.37
N LEU A 240 4.13 -10.17 12.50
CA LEU A 240 5.29 -10.88 13.01
C LEU A 240 5.04 -11.43 14.42
N LYS A 241 5.33 -12.70 14.64
CA LYS A 241 5.13 -13.40 15.93
C LYS A 241 6.35 -13.33 16.84
N THR A 242 7.52 -13.22 16.26
CA THR A 242 8.79 -13.12 16.96
C THR A 242 9.52 -11.83 16.56
N PRO A 243 10.28 -11.18 17.47
CA PRO A 243 11.18 -10.11 17.07
C PRO A 243 12.21 -10.65 16.07
N CYS A 244 12.58 -9.87 15.07
CA CYS A 244 13.75 -10.19 14.26
C CYS A 244 14.98 -10.14 15.18
N ILE A 245 15.59 -11.30 15.44
CA ILE A 245 16.83 -11.37 16.22
C ILE A 245 17.95 -10.88 15.31
N GLU A 246 18.66 -9.84 15.73
CA GLU A 246 19.93 -9.48 15.12
C GLU A 246 20.86 -10.70 15.13
N ARG A 247 21.24 -11.19 13.95
CA ARG A 247 22.29 -12.18 13.77
C ARG A 247 23.56 -11.51 13.30
#